data_74a45ed33f9463805b73e13d51a0b26b
#
_entry.id   74a45ed33f9463805b73e13d51a0b26b
#
_cell.length_a   1.000
_cell.length_b   1.000
_cell.length_c   1.000
_cell.angle_alpha   90.00
_cell.angle_beta   90.00
_cell.angle_gamma   90.00
#
_symmetry.space_group_name_H-M   'P 1'
#
loop_
_entity.id
_entity.type
_entity.pdbx_description
1 polymer ?
#
loop_
_entity_poly.entity_id
_entity_poly.type
_entity_poly.pdbx_seq_one_letter_code
_entity_poly.pdbx_strand_id
1 'polypeptide(L)'
;MNKENVGNAHRNKVSEGSQGNAPEKKFRAGAVSATIWKNKAENKEGSEVEYKTISIERNYTDKEGNWQSTNSFRINDLPKAKVVLEKAYEYLVLKEEVN
;
A
#
# COMPACT_ATOMS: atom_id res chain seq x y z
N MET A 1 -23.96 -7.58 -7.11
CA MET A 1 -23.70 -7.33 -6.79
C MET A 1 -23.34 -7.09 -6.53
N ASN A 2 -23.12 -7.08 -6.55
CA ASN A 2 -22.64 -6.74 -6.16
C ASN A 2 -22.06 -6.64 -6.05
N LYS A 3 -21.71 -6.76 -6.23
CA LYS A 3 -21.14 -6.58 -5.95
C LYS A 3 -20.60 -6.15 -5.52
N GLU A 4 -20.53 -6.17 -5.47
CA GLU A 4 -20.08 -5.72 -4.84
C GLU A 4 -19.50 -5.64 -4.71
N ASN A 5 -19.35 -5.97 -4.99
CA ASN A 5 -18.73 -5.89 -4.70
C ASN A 5 -18.05 -5.99 -4.60
N VAL A 6 -17.81 -6.31 -4.76
CA VAL A 6 -17.15 -6.47 -4.58
C VAL A 6 -16.42 -6.09 -4.62
N GLY A 7 -16.11 -6.00 -4.87
CA GLY A 7 -15.24 -5.71 -4.88
C GLY A 7 -14.65 -4.80 -4.55
N ASN A 8 -14.71 -4.40 -4.58
CA ASN A 8 -14.27 -3.68 -4.11
C ASN A 8 -14.16 -3.61 -3.20
N ALA A 9 -14.31 -3.90 -3.08
CA ALA A 9 -14.34 -3.86 -2.00
C ALA A 9 -13.31 -4.42 -1.37
N HIS A 10 -12.72 -4.96 -1.45
CA HIS A 10 -11.89 -5.45 -0.70
C HIS A 10 -10.80 -4.76 -0.39
N ARG A 11 -10.40 -3.89 -1.01
CA ARG A 11 -9.40 -3.17 -0.67
C ARG A 11 -9.66 -2.54 0.48
N ASN A 12 -10.74 -2.30 0.78
CA ASN A 12 -11.02 -1.68 1.92
C ASN A 12 -10.92 -2.48 2.99
N LYS A 13 -10.94 -3.67 2.87
CA LYS A 13 -10.87 -4.40 3.96
C LYS A 13 -9.69 -4.31 4.66
N VAL A 14 -8.72 -3.93 4.07
CA VAL A 14 -7.57 -3.75 4.78
C VAL A 14 -7.76 -2.88 5.86
N SER A 15 -8.39 -1.86 5.65
CA SER A 15 -8.50 -0.96 6.70
C SER A 15 -9.48 -1.34 7.63
N GLU A 16 -10.33 -2.22 7.37
CA GLU A 16 -11.26 -2.42 8.30
C GLU A 16 -10.80 -2.98 9.49
N GLY A 17 -9.90 -3.72 9.53
CA GLY A 17 -9.54 -4.21 10.77
C GLY A 17 -8.65 -3.36 11.53
N SER A 18 -8.16 -2.30 11.00
CA SER A 18 -7.23 -1.58 11.66
C SER A 18 -7.62 -0.25 11.88
N GLN A 19 -7.89 0.11 13.06
CA GLN A 19 -8.21 1.39 13.40
C GLN A 19 -7.07 2.23 13.22
N GLY A 20 -7.09 3.31 12.66
CA GLY A 20 -5.99 4.23 12.52
C GLY A 20 -5.09 3.93 11.36
N ASN A 21 -5.52 3.06 10.46
CA ASN A 21 -4.73 2.75 9.32
C ASN A 21 -4.83 3.87 8.32
N ALA A 22 -3.75 4.49 7.95
CA ALA A 22 -3.74 5.59 7.01
C ALA A 22 -2.50 5.58 6.15
N PRO A 23 -2.61 6.04 4.90
CA PRO A 23 -1.42 6.05 4.04
C PRO A 23 -0.51 7.18 4.49
N GLU A 24 0.72 6.88 4.64
CA GLU A 24 1.70 7.86 5.05
C GLU A 24 2.47 8.39 3.85
N LYS A 25 2.82 7.55 2.93
CA LYS A 25 3.63 7.94 1.78
C LYS A 25 3.41 6.95 0.67
N LYS A 26 3.44 7.42 -0.56
CA LYS A 26 3.26 6.56 -1.70
C LYS A 26 4.31 6.88 -2.74
N PHE A 27 4.94 5.85 -3.27
CA PHE A 27 5.91 6.01 -4.35
C PHE A 27 5.34 5.31 -5.58
N ARG A 28 5.44 5.93 -6.72
CA ARG A 28 4.83 5.42 -7.91
C ARG A 28 5.74 5.46 -9.10
N ALA A 29 5.74 4.42 -9.90
CA ALA A 29 6.48 4.36 -11.13
C ALA A 29 5.54 3.78 -12.17
N GLY A 30 4.97 4.62 -13.03
CA GLY A 30 4.00 4.17 -13.98
C GLY A 30 2.78 3.61 -13.29
N ALA A 31 2.41 2.40 -13.60
CA ALA A 31 1.24 1.77 -13.00
C ALA A 31 1.54 1.10 -11.67
N VAL A 32 2.80 1.02 -11.28
CA VAL A 32 3.19 0.31 -10.07
C VAL A 32 3.39 1.29 -8.94
N SER A 33 2.85 0.99 -7.78
CA SER A 33 3.03 1.87 -6.64
C SER A 33 3.29 1.08 -5.37
N ALA A 34 4.02 1.68 -4.46
CA ALA A 34 4.25 1.13 -3.13
C ALA A 34 3.72 2.15 -2.14
N THR A 35 2.87 1.73 -1.24
CA THR A 35 2.28 2.62 -0.26
C THR A 35 2.72 2.21 1.12
N ILE A 36 3.16 3.18 1.90
CA ILE A 36 3.53 2.96 3.28
C ILE A 36 2.35 3.34 4.13
N TRP A 37 1.91 2.42 4.96
CA TRP A 37 0.74 2.62 5.81
C TRP A 37 1.16 2.74 7.25
N LYS A 38 0.54 3.67 7.95
CA LYS A 38 0.77 3.82 9.35
C LYS A 38 -0.38 3.13 10.06
N ASN A 39 -0.09 2.19 10.92
CA ASN A 39 -1.09 1.42 11.62
C ASN A 39 -0.94 1.57 13.11
N LYS A 40 -2.02 1.44 13.83
CA LYS A 40 -1.99 1.50 15.27
C LYS A 40 -2.61 0.25 15.84
N ALA A 41 -2.07 -0.20 16.94
CA ALA A 41 -2.57 -1.39 17.60
C ALA A 41 -2.31 -1.25 19.10
N GLU A 42 -2.99 -2.05 19.90
CA GLU A 42 -2.77 -2.06 21.31
C GLU A 42 -1.93 -3.25 21.65
N ASN A 43 -0.92 -3.08 22.47
CA ASN A 43 -0.11 -4.22 22.86
C ASN A 43 -0.74 -4.87 24.07
N LYS A 44 -0.13 -5.89 24.65
CA LYS A 44 -0.68 -6.62 25.74
C LYS A 44 -0.91 -5.81 26.95
N GLU A 45 -0.15 -4.77 27.12
CA GLU A 45 -0.31 -3.93 28.28
C GLU A 45 -1.29 -2.83 28.08
N GLY A 46 -1.98 -2.80 26.95
CA GLY A 46 -2.95 -1.77 26.71
C GLY A 46 -2.39 -0.49 26.15
N SER A 47 -1.10 -0.45 25.85
CA SER A 47 -0.51 0.74 25.30
C SER A 47 -0.67 0.75 23.81
N GLU A 48 -0.84 1.92 23.24
CA GLU A 48 -1.00 2.04 21.82
C GLU A 48 0.37 2.00 21.17
N VAL A 49 0.56 1.20 20.14
CA VAL A 49 1.82 1.16 19.43
C VAL A 49 1.53 1.43 17.98
N GLU A 50 2.51 1.96 17.30
CA GLU A 50 2.37 2.30 15.92
C GLU A 50 3.34 1.45 15.12
N TYR A 51 2.94 0.93 14.00
CA TYR A 51 3.84 0.17 13.16
C TYR A 51 3.50 0.46 11.71
N LYS A 52 4.43 0.18 10.81
CA LYS A 52 4.24 0.50 9.41
C LYS A 52 4.25 -0.74 8.57
N THR A 53 3.45 -0.72 7.52
CA THR A 53 3.42 -1.81 6.56
C THR A 53 3.49 -1.22 5.17
N ILE A 54 3.86 -2.03 4.19
CA ILE A 54 3.98 -1.59 2.82
C ILE A 54 3.14 -2.49 1.94
N SER A 55 2.33 -1.89 1.09
CA SER A 55 1.63 -2.65 0.08
C SER A 55 2.16 -2.24 -1.29
N ILE A 56 2.18 -3.18 -2.22
CA ILE A 56 2.61 -2.89 -3.55
C ILE A 56 1.53 -3.36 -4.50
N GLU A 57 1.21 -2.58 -5.50
CA GLU A 57 0.16 -2.94 -6.40
C GLU A 57 0.36 -2.32 -7.77
N ARG A 58 -0.32 -2.86 -8.75
CA ARG A 58 -0.29 -2.34 -10.10
C ARG A 58 -1.71 -1.94 -10.46
N ASN A 59 -1.87 -0.75 -11.00
CA ASN A 59 -3.18 -0.29 -11.41
C ASN A 59 -3.37 -0.54 -12.89
N TYR A 60 -4.57 -0.90 -13.27
CA TYR A 60 -4.87 -1.15 -14.66
C TYR A 60 -6.33 -0.85 -14.91
N THR A 61 -6.72 -0.71 -16.18
CA THR A 61 -8.11 -0.52 -16.50
C THR A 61 -8.66 -1.83 -17.04
N ASP A 62 -9.87 -2.16 -16.67
CA ASP A 62 -10.48 -3.37 -17.14
C ASP A 62 -11.15 -3.11 -18.50
N LYS A 63 -11.87 -4.09 -19.02
CA LYS A 63 -12.47 -3.97 -20.31
C LYS A 63 -13.49 -2.89 -20.40
N GLU A 64 -14.06 -2.53 -19.29
CA GLU A 64 -15.08 -1.50 -19.28
C GLU A 64 -14.53 -0.14 -18.98
N GLY A 65 -13.22 -0.03 -18.87
CA GLY A 65 -12.60 1.26 -18.61
C GLY A 65 -12.50 1.64 -17.17
N ASN A 66 -12.85 0.74 -16.26
CA ASN A 66 -12.76 1.06 -14.85
C ASN A 66 -11.38 0.76 -14.31
N TRP A 67 -10.91 1.59 -13.40
CA TRP A 67 -9.61 1.38 -12.80
C TRP A 67 -9.67 0.30 -11.74
N GLN A 68 -8.71 -0.59 -11.79
CA GLN A 68 -8.61 -1.70 -10.86
C GLN A 68 -7.18 -1.78 -10.36
N SER A 69 -6.96 -2.53 -9.30
CA SER A 69 -5.60 -2.77 -8.84
C SER A 69 -5.39 -4.25 -8.58
N THR A 70 -4.16 -4.68 -8.68
CA THR A 70 -3.81 -6.08 -8.51
C THR A 70 -2.44 -6.19 -7.90
N ASN A 71 -2.18 -7.32 -7.25
CA ASN A 71 -0.85 -7.61 -6.74
C ASN A 71 -0.08 -8.50 -7.71
N SER A 72 -0.64 -8.74 -8.89
CA SER A 72 0.01 -9.55 -9.89
C SER A 72 0.77 -8.65 -10.83
N PHE A 73 2.02 -8.96 -11.10
CA PHE A 73 2.87 -8.10 -11.90
C PHE A 73 3.34 -8.81 -13.15
N ARG A 74 3.43 -8.07 -14.24
CA ARG A 74 3.98 -8.61 -15.45
C ARG A 74 5.48 -8.47 -15.42
N ILE A 75 6.16 -9.20 -16.28
CA ILE A 75 7.62 -9.15 -16.26
C ILE A 75 8.12 -7.73 -16.42
N ASN A 76 7.50 -6.98 -17.31
CA ASN A 76 7.95 -5.61 -17.55
C ASN A 76 7.65 -4.66 -16.40
N ASP A 77 6.85 -5.07 -15.45
CA ASP A 77 6.58 -4.23 -14.29
C ASP A 77 7.65 -4.37 -13.22
N LEU A 78 8.49 -5.40 -13.31
CA LEU A 78 9.44 -5.68 -12.25
C LEU A 78 10.47 -4.60 -12.01
N PRO A 79 11.04 -3.96 -13.03
CA PRO A 79 11.97 -2.89 -12.74
C PRO A 79 11.31 -1.73 -12.01
N LYS A 80 10.04 -1.46 -12.33
CA LYS A 80 9.34 -0.39 -11.64
C LYS A 80 9.03 -0.78 -10.22
N ALA A 81 8.67 -2.05 -10.01
CA ALA A 81 8.41 -2.53 -8.67
C ALA A 81 9.67 -2.42 -7.83
N LYS A 82 10.81 -2.72 -8.41
CA LYS A 82 12.05 -2.62 -7.68
C LYS A 82 12.31 -1.21 -7.23
N VAL A 83 12.10 -0.25 -8.10
CA VAL A 83 12.37 1.15 -7.77
C VAL A 83 11.45 1.64 -6.66
N VAL A 84 10.15 1.36 -6.76
CA VAL A 84 9.24 1.88 -5.73
C VAL A 84 9.46 1.19 -4.39
N LEU A 85 9.84 -0.09 -4.40
CA LEU A 85 10.12 -0.76 -3.15
C LEU A 85 11.40 -0.24 -2.53
N GLU A 86 12.39 0.05 -3.35
CA GLU A 86 13.62 0.59 -2.86
C GLU A 86 13.39 1.95 -2.23
N LYS A 87 12.58 2.78 -2.87
CA LYS A 87 12.29 4.10 -2.32
C LYS A 87 11.49 4.00 -1.02
N ALA A 88 10.56 3.06 -0.95
CA ALA A 88 9.80 2.88 0.27
C ALA A 88 10.73 2.44 1.41
N TYR A 89 11.66 1.54 1.12
CA TYR A 89 12.58 1.08 2.12
C TYR A 89 13.48 2.22 2.59
N GLU A 90 13.99 3.01 1.66
CA GLU A 90 14.83 4.16 2.02
C GLU A 90 14.07 5.12 2.90
N TYR A 91 12.84 5.39 2.56
CA TYR A 91 12.04 6.32 3.34
C TYR A 91 11.89 5.81 4.78
N LEU A 92 11.74 4.52 4.94
CA LEU A 92 11.50 3.97 6.27
C LEU A 92 12.77 3.86 7.10
N VAL A 93 13.91 3.65 6.48
CA VAL A 93 15.12 3.41 7.26
C VAL A 93 16.07 4.59 7.32
N LEU A 94 15.99 5.51 6.40
CA LEU A 94 16.91 6.64 6.43
C LEU A 94 16.36 7.73 7.31
N LYS A 95 17.20 8.31 8.15
CA LYS A 95 16.76 9.41 8.96
C LYS A 95 17.29 10.67 8.36
N GLU A 96 16.50 11.71 8.52
CA GLU A 96 16.89 12.97 8.01
C GLU A 96 18.11 13.43 8.71
N GLU A 97 19.09 13.92 8.03
CA GLU A 97 20.22 14.43 8.67
C GLU A 97 20.04 15.80 9.09
N VAL A 98 20.38 16.13 10.27
CA VAL A 98 20.21 17.43 10.78
C VAL A 98 21.56 17.99 11.05
N ASN A 99 21.97 18.96 10.37
CA ASN A 99 23.30 19.50 10.60
C ASN A 99 23.28 20.82 11.20
#